data_6dcd9c000b10c20c90cfeb139618ab00
#
_entry.id   6dcd9c000b10c20c90cfeb139618ab00
#
_cell.length_a   1.000
_cell.length_b   1.000
_cell.length_c   1.000
_cell.angle_alpha   90.00
_cell.angle_beta   90.00
_cell.angle_gamma   90.00
#
_symmetry.space_group_name_H-M   'P 1'
#
loop_
_entity.id
_entity.type
_entity.pdbx_description
1 polymer ?
#
loop_
_entity_poly.entity_id
_entity_poly.type
_entity_poly.pdbx_seq_one_letter_code
_entity_poly.pdbx_strand_id
1 'polypeptide(L)'
;MTNRFNFNGRLYGEGFYNDTDIFNLNPTIEDINNSVDLFVSITGVLYLEQNKEEGNIPFRLTLYAENQKYLVMFGKSNPEVDDGVEVRTFWDDTRAPGLISLQGDLWDNRTISEDFNLVRKAFNEFYLTGDIDQNIVN
;
A
#
# COMPACT_ATOMS: atom_id res chain seq x y z
N MET A 1 7.73 20.43 -14.97
CA MET A 1 8.00 19.60 -13.80
C MET A 1 7.28 18.27 -13.94
N THR A 2 8.00 17.18 -13.89
CA THR A 2 7.41 15.84 -14.00
C THR A 2 6.76 15.44 -12.67
N ASN A 3 5.53 14.93 -12.75
CA ASN A 3 4.89 14.34 -11.60
C ASN A 3 5.68 13.13 -11.14
N ARG A 4 6.00 13.05 -9.88
CA ARG A 4 6.80 11.96 -9.33
C ARG A 4 5.96 10.76 -8.95
N PHE A 5 4.74 10.99 -8.48
CA PHE A 5 3.84 9.95 -8.00
C PHE A 5 2.42 10.16 -8.47
N ASN A 6 1.69 9.05 -8.60
CA ASN A 6 0.24 9.02 -8.78
C ASN A 6 -0.39 8.38 -7.56
N PHE A 7 -1.49 8.96 -7.10
CA PHE A 7 -2.35 8.38 -6.09
C PHE A 7 -3.63 7.89 -6.75
N ASN A 8 -4.06 6.68 -6.36
CA ASN A 8 -5.23 6.05 -6.94
C ASN A 8 -5.79 5.06 -5.93
N GLY A 9 -7.08 5.04 -5.75
CA GLY A 9 -7.68 4.12 -4.81
C GLY A 9 -9.18 4.18 -4.77
N ARG A 10 -9.77 3.33 -3.94
CA ARG A 10 -11.21 3.27 -3.72
C ARG A 10 -11.51 2.98 -2.27
N LEU A 11 -12.37 3.79 -1.69
CA LEU A 11 -12.99 3.56 -0.40
C LEU A 11 -14.30 2.83 -0.63
N TYR A 12 -14.51 1.73 0.07
CA TYR A 12 -15.77 1.01 0.02
C TYR A 12 -16.65 1.47 1.18
N GLY A 13 -17.73 2.19 0.86
CA GLY A 13 -18.68 2.64 1.85
C GLY A 13 -19.50 1.48 2.42
N GLU A 14 -20.31 1.78 3.43
CA GLU A 14 -21.28 0.82 3.94
C GLU A 14 -22.39 0.60 2.90
N GLY A 15 -22.30 -0.52 2.18
CA GLY A 15 -23.20 -0.84 1.08
C GLY A 15 -22.65 -0.35 -0.26
N PHE A 16 -23.27 -0.84 -1.32
CA PHE A 16 -22.78 -0.67 -2.69
C PHE A 16 -22.88 0.74 -3.26
N TYR A 17 -23.52 1.67 -2.55
CA TYR A 17 -23.83 2.97 -3.09
C TYR A 17 -22.86 4.09 -2.69
N ASN A 18 -21.91 3.80 -1.80
CA ASN A 18 -21.05 4.82 -1.21
C ASN A 18 -19.55 4.64 -1.53
N ASP A 19 -19.25 3.88 -2.60
CA ASP A 19 -17.87 3.76 -3.05
C ASP A 19 -17.38 5.11 -3.55
N THR A 20 -16.19 5.48 -3.10
CA THR A 20 -15.55 6.75 -3.48
C THR A 20 -14.19 6.47 -4.07
N ASP A 21 -13.93 7.00 -5.26
CA ASP A 21 -12.63 6.90 -5.89
C ASP A 21 -11.71 8.01 -5.42
N ILE A 22 -10.45 7.66 -5.21
CA ILE A 22 -9.36 8.59 -4.93
C ILE A 22 -8.49 8.66 -6.18
N PHE A 23 -8.21 9.87 -6.64
CA PHE A 23 -7.35 10.06 -7.79
C PHE A 23 -6.60 11.39 -7.69
N ASN A 24 -5.26 11.33 -7.71
CA ASN A 24 -4.42 12.53 -7.66
C ASN A 24 -3.13 12.26 -8.43
N LEU A 25 -2.91 13.01 -9.50
CA LEU A 25 -1.76 12.84 -10.39
C LEU A 25 -0.45 13.43 -9.85
N ASN A 26 -0.53 14.23 -8.81
CA ASN A 26 0.67 14.89 -8.27
C ASN A 26 0.43 15.22 -6.79
N PRO A 27 0.31 14.19 -5.94
CA PRO A 27 -0.01 14.43 -4.53
C PRO A 27 1.15 15.10 -3.80
N THR A 28 0.81 15.98 -2.85
CA THR A 28 1.75 16.46 -1.85
C THR A 28 1.82 15.45 -0.70
N ILE A 29 2.81 15.60 0.19
CA ILE A 29 2.88 14.76 1.39
C ILE A 29 1.61 14.92 2.25
N GLU A 30 1.05 16.11 2.30
CA GLU A 30 -0.20 16.38 3.02
C GLU A 30 -1.38 15.63 2.37
N ASP A 31 -1.48 15.66 1.05
CA ASP A 31 -2.49 14.89 0.32
C ASP A 31 -2.40 13.40 0.63
N ILE A 32 -1.18 12.88 0.68
CA ILE A 32 -0.93 11.47 0.97
C ILE A 32 -1.38 11.14 2.39
N ASN A 33 -0.98 11.92 3.37
CA ASN A 33 -1.35 11.66 4.76
C ASN A 33 -2.86 11.76 4.98
N ASN A 34 -3.51 12.76 4.36
CA ASN A 34 -4.96 12.91 4.47
C ASN A 34 -5.71 11.73 3.84
N SER A 35 -5.25 11.26 2.68
CA SER A 35 -5.89 10.13 2.00
C SER A 35 -5.62 8.81 2.72
N VAL A 36 -4.40 8.57 3.17
CA VAL A 36 -4.06 7.37 3.93
C VAL A 36 -4.89 7.27 5.21
N ASP A 37 -5.06 8.38 5.93
CA ASP A 37 -5.79 8.41 7.19
C ASP A 37 -7.27 8.04 7.06
N LEU A 38 -7.86 8.17 5.86
CA LEU A 38 -9.23 7.71 5.62
C LEU A 38 -9.37 6.19 5.83
N PHE A 39 -8.30 5.44 5.62
CA PHE A 39 -8.33 3.98 5.68
C PHE A 39 -8.17 3.42 7.09
N VAL A 40 -8.00 4.26 8.10
CA VAL A 40 -7.86 3.79 9.48
C VAL A 40 -9.08 2.99 9.92
N SER A 41 -10.27 3.34 9.45
CA SER A 41 -11.53 2.68 9.81
C SER A 41 -12.41 2.34 8.60
N ILE A 42 -12.01 2.72 7.39
CA ILE A 42 -12.80 2.48 6.18
C ILE A 42 -12.15 1.37 5.37
N THR A 43 -12.95 0.43 4.90
CA THR A 43 -12.50 -0.63 4.00
C THR A 43 -12.17 -0.04 2.63
N GLY A 44 -11.06 -0.45 2.05
CA GLY A 44 -10.70 0.00 0.72
C GLY A 44 -9.30 -0.39 0.30
N VAL A 45 -8.94 0.10 -0.88
CA VAL A 45 -7.62 -0.12 -1.51
C VAL A 45 -7.04 1.22 -1.89
N LEU A 46 -5.74 1.40 -1.64
CA LEU A 46 -5.03 2.62 -2.00
C LEU A 46 -3.70 2.27 -2.67
N TYR A 47 -3.44 2.89 -3.81
CA TYR A 47 -2.19 2.71 -4.54
C TYR A 47 -1.43 4.03 -4.59
N LEU A 48 -0.15 3.98 -4.24
CA LEU A 48 0.78 5.06 -4.52
C LEU A 48 1.82 4.51 -5.49
N GLU A 49 1.80 5.00 -6.71
CA GLU A 49 2.68 4.51 -7.76
C GLU A 49 3.65 5.60 -8.18
N GLN A 50 4.93 5.25 -8.24
CA GLN A 50 5.94 6.15 -8.77
C GLN A 50 5.82 6.24 -10.26
N ASN A 51 5.76 7.46 -10.79
CA ASN A 51 5.76 7.68 -12.24
C ASN A 51 7.10 7.31 -12.83
N LYS A 52 7.02 6.65 -13.99
CA LYS A 52 8.19 6.08 -14.57
C LYS A 52 8.72 6.69 -15.78
N GLU A 53 10.04 6.55 -15.85
CA GLU A 53 10.71 6.66 -17.12
C GLU A 53 10.36 5.45 -18.00
N GLU A 54 10.30 5.69 -19.30
CA GLU A 54 9.95 4.70 -20.30
C GLU A 54 10.84 3.46 -20.19
N GLY A 55 10.25 2.29 -20.22
CA GLY A 55 10.96 1.01 -20.23
C GLY A 55 11.20 0.37 -18.87
N ASN A 56 10.86 1.02 -17.78
CA ASN A 56 11.01 0.47 -16.42
C ASN A 56 9.67 0.13 -15.80
N ILE A 57 9.66 -0.83 -14.86
CA ILE A 57 8.47 -1.18 -14.10
C ILE A 57 8.30 -0.18 -12.95
N PRO A 58 7.12 0.44 -12.74
CA PRO A 58 6.90 1.36 -11.63
C PRO A 58 7.05 0.68 -10.27
N PHE A 59 7.63 1.42 -9.33
CA PHE A 59 7.52 1.05 -7.92
C PHE A 59 6.11 1.42 -7.46
N ARG A 60 5.46 0.52 -6.77
CA ARG A 60 4.08 0.71 -6.32
C ARG A 60 3.92 0.22 -4.89
N LEU A 61 3.27 1.04 -4.09
CA LEU A 61 2.84 0.68 -2.76
C LEU A 61 1.31 0.54 -2.75
N THR A 62 0.82 -0.61 -2.31
CA THR A 62 -0.61 -0.90 -2.23
C THR A 62 -1.01 -1.14 -0.78
N LEU A 63 -2.09 -0.50 -0.35
CA LEU A 63 -2.74 -0.76 0.93
C LEU A 63 -4.07 -1.45 0.68
N TYR A 64 -4.28 -2.58 1.37
CA TYR A 64 -5.59 -3.21 1.51
C TYR A 64 -6.02 -3.06 2.96
N ALA A 65 -7.15 -2.40 3.20
CA ALA A 65 -7.69 -2.15 4.54
C ALA A 65 -9.09 -2.74 4.66
N GLU A 66 -9.32 -3.49 5.74
CA GLU A 66 -10.63 -4.06 6.05
C GLU A 66 -10.71 -4.34 7.55
N ASN A 67 -11.77 -3.83 8.20
CA ASN A 67 -12.02 -4.09 9.62
C ASN A 67 -10.80 -3.81 10.51
N GLN A 68 -10.11 -2.69 10.27
CA GLN A 68 -8.91 -2.28 11.02
C GLN A 68 -7.78 -3.29 10.93
N LYS A 69 -7.75 -4.05 9.85
CA LYS A 69 -6.63 -4.90 9.48
C LYS A 69 -6.04 -4.38 8.18
N TYR A 70 -4.73 -4.38 8.10
CA TYR A 70 -4.00 -3.71 7.02
C TYR A 70 -2.95 -4.63 6.43
N LEU A 71 -2.97 -4.73 5.11
CA LEU A 71 -1.91 -5.36 4.33
C LEU A 71 -1.29 -4.29 3.45
N VAL A 72 0.01 -4.15 3.55
CA VAL A 72 0.77 -3.28 2.66
C VAL A 72 1.66 -4.15 1.78
N MET A 73 1.57 -3.94 0.48
CA MET A 73 2.37 -4.66 -0.50
C MET A 73 3.21 -3.65 -1.29
N PHE A 74 4.53 -3.80 -1.23
CA PHE A 74 5.46 -2.95 -1.96
C PHE A 74 6.10 -3.75 -3.09
N GLY A 75 5.83 -3.35 -4.33
CA GLY A 75 6.44 -3.93 -5.52
C GLY A 75 7.47 -2.99 -6.12
N LYS A 76 8.65 -3.50 -6.40
CA LYS A 76 9.69 -2.73 -7.06
C LYS A 76 10.41 -3.55 -8.12
N SER A 77 10.96 -2.86 -9.11
CA SER A 77 11.76 -3.50 -10.13
C SER A 77 13.07 -4.02 -9.55
N ASN A 78 13.38 -5.29 -9.80
CA ASN A 78 14.64 -5.90 -9.40
C ASN A 78 15.06 -6.92 -10.46
N PRO A 79 16.09 -6.63 -11.27
CA PRO A 79 16.50 -7.54 -12.35
C PRO A 79 17.12 -8.86 -11.86
N GLU A 80 17.41 -8.96 -10.56
CA GLU A 80 18.00 -10.18 -9.98
C GLU A 80 16.98 -11.25 -9.66
N VAL A 81 15.67 -10.93 -9.67
CA VAL A 81 14.60 -11.92 -9.49
C VAL A 81 14.02 -12.32 -10.84
N ASP A 82 13.49 -13.56 -10.91
CA ASP A 82 13.12 -14.21 -12.16
C ASP A 82 12.11 -13.41 -13.01
N ASP A 83 11.11 -12.83 -12.38
CA ASP A 83 10.09 -12.03 -13.09
C ASP A 83 10.38 -10.54 -13.11
N GLY A 84 11.52 -10.12 -12.59
CA GLY A 84 11.95 -8.72 -12.58
C GLY A 84 11.24 -7.83 -11.56
N VAL A 85 10.38 -8.40 -10.71
CA VAL A 85 9.65 -7.64 -9.69
C VAL A 85 9.86 -8.28 -8.32
N GLU A 86 10.36 -7.49 -7.39
CA GLU A 86 10.45 -7.88 -5.98
C GLU A 86 9.21 -7.38 -5.25
N VAL A 87 8.57 -8.24 -4.47
CA VAL A 87 7.41 -7.88 -3.67
C VAL A 87 7.72 -8.08 -2.20
N ARG A 88 7.42 -7.05 -1.39
CA ARG A 88 7.61 -7.09 0.05
C ARG A 88 6.32 -6.69 0.76
N THR A 89 6.07 -7.30 1.92
CA THR A 89 4.89 -7.03 2.75
C THR A 89 5.32 -6.78 4.19
N PHE A 90 4.37 -6.41 5.04
CA PHE A 90 4.59 -6.51 6.48
C PHE A 90 4.95 -7.95 6.83
N TRP A 91 5.71 -8.13 7.89
CA TRP A 91 5.98 -9.45 8.43
C TRP A 91 6.16 -9.38 9.94
N ASP A 92 5.33 -10.09 10.68
CA ASP A 92 5.35 -10.12 12.13
C ASP A 92 5.38 -11.57 12.61
N ASP A 93 6.56 -12.02 13.02
CA ASP A 93 6.80 -13.38 13.52
C ASP A 93 6.05 -13.69 14.81
N THR A 94 5.60 -12.66 15.53
CA THR A 94 4.88 -12.86 16.80
C THR A 94 3.41 -13.21 16.58
N ARG A 95 2.88 -12.99 15.38
CA ARG A 95 1.52 -13.38 15.04
C ARG A 95 1.46 -14.86 14.72
N ALA A 96 0.32 -15.49 15.03
CA ALA A 96 0.11 -16.90 14.74
C ALA A 96 0.13 -17.16 13.23
N PRO A 97 0.75 -18.27 12.78
CA PRO A 97 0.66 -18.65 11.37
C PRO A 97 -0.76 -19.08 11.01
N GLY A 98 -1.07 -19.08 9.73
CA GLY A 98 -2.38 -19.45 9.20
C GLY A 98 -2.85 -18.43 8.20
N LEU A 99 -3.99 -18.72 7.58
CA LEU A 99 -4.57 -17.86 6.56
C LEU A 99 -5.72 -17.05 7.14
N ILE A 100 -5.79 -15.78 6.71
CA ILE A 100 -6.87 -14.88 7.06
C ILE A 100 -7.41 -14.26 5.78
N SER A 101 -8.72 -14.08 5.72
CA SER A 101 -9.35 -13.41 4.58
C SER A 101 -9.26 -11.90 4.71
N LEU A 102 -8.82 -11.25 3.65
CA LEU A 102 -8.82 -9.79 3.53
C LEU A 102 -9.31 -9.44 2.13
N GLN A 103 -10.43 -8.76 2.06
CA GLN A 103 -11.08 -8.36 0.80
C GLN A 103 -11.26 -9.53 -0.19
N GLY A 104 -11.64 -10.69 0.34
CA GLY A 104 -11.94 -11.87 -0.47
C GLY A 104 -10.76 -12.76 -0.81
N ASP A 105 -9.55 -12.33 -0.53
CA ASP A 105 -8.34 -13.13 -0.74
C ASP A 105 -7.80 -13.67 0.57
N LEU A 106 -7.09 -14.78 0.51
CA LEU A 106 -6.45 -15.40 1.67
C LEU A 106 -4.99 -14.97 1.75
N TRP A 107 -4.58 -14.51 2.94
CA TRP A 107 -3.24 -14.04 3.20
C TRP A 107 -2.68 -14.69 4.46
N ASP A 108 -1.36 -14.85 4.52
CA ASP A 108 -0.71 -15.27 5.74
C ASP A 108 -0.97 -14.22 6.83
N ASN A 109 -1.47 -14.67 7.98
CA ASN A 109 -1.80 -13.77 9.09
C ASN A 109 -0.61 -12.90 9.52
N ARG A 110 0.62 -13.36 9.32
CA ARG A 110 1.84 -12.63 9.68
C ARG A 110 2.14 -11.46 8.76
N THR A 111 1.50 -11.38 7.58
CA THR A 111 1.61 -10.23 6.67
C THR A 111 0.63 -9.12 7.00
N ILE A 112 -0.29 -9.36 7.91
CA ILE A 112 -1.34 -8.42 8.29
C ILE A 112 -0.92 -7.67 9.55
N SER A 113 -1.14 -6.36 9.58
CA SER A 113 -0.92 -5.53 10.78
C SER A 113 -2.21 -4.87 11.22
N GLU A 114 -2.35 -4.66 12.52
CA GLU A 114 -3.41 -3.85 13.11
C GLU A 114 -2.87 -2.48 13.56
N ASP A 115 -1.56 -2.25 13.38
CA ASP A 115 -0.91 -0.99 13.72
C ASP A 115 -0.90 -0.05 12.51
N PHE A 116 -1.85 0.90 12.50
CA PHE A 116 -1.96 1.84 11.39
C PHE A 116 -0.75 2.77 11.26
N ASN A 117 0.03 2.97 12.31
CA ASN A 117 1.25 3.78 12.21
C ASN A 117 2.27 3.18 11.26
N LEU A 118 2.30 1.85 11.12
CA LEU A 118 3.15 1.20 10.12
C LEU A 118 2.70 1.52 8.70
N VAL A 119 1.40 1.62 8.47
CA VAL A 119 0.85 2.04 7.17
C VAL A 119 1.30 3.47 6.85
N ARG A 120 1.16 4.39 7.80
CA ARG A 120 1.59 5.78 7.62
C ARG A 120 3.09 5.85 7.32
N LYS A 121 3.91 5.12 8.06
CA LYS A 121 5.36 5.09 7.83
C LYS A 121 5.71 4.60 6.44
N ALA A 122 5.05 3.53 5.99
CA ALA A 122 5.31 2.97 4.67
C ALA A 122 5.02 3.99 3.56
N PHE A 123 3.87 4.65 3.60
CA PHE A 123 3.50 5.63 2.59
C PHE A 123 4.39 6.87 2.62
N ASN A 124 4.70 7.37 3.81
CA ASN A 124 5.58 8.53 3.94
C ASN A 124 6.99 8.24 3.43
N GLU A 125 7.54 7.10 3.81
CA GLU A 125 8.89 6.75 3.42
C GLU A 125 9.01 6.53 1.90
N PHE A 126 8.04 5.81 1.31
CA PHE A 126 8.02 5.62 -0.13
C PHE A 126 7.92 6.95 -0.88
N TYR A 127 7.05 7.85 -0.42
CA TYR A 127 6.90 9.16 -1.06
C TYR A 127 8.17 9.99 -0.95
N LEU A 128 8.82 9.98 0.22
CA LEU A 128 9.99 10.83 0.48
C LEU A 128 11.28 10.28 -0.13
N THR A 129 11.42 8.94 -0.21
CA THR A 129 12.69 8.31 -0.60
C THR A 129 12.60 7.48 -1.87
N GLY A 130 11.41 7.06 -2.28
CA GLY A 130 11.23 6.13 -3.40
C GLY A 130 11.44 4.66 -3.04
N ASP A 131 11.65 4.36 -1.77
CA ASP A 131 11.84 3.01 -1.27
C ASP A 131 11.23 2.90 0.14
N ILE A 132 11.24 1.72 0.72
CA ILE A 132 10.73 1.48 2.07
C ILE A 132 11.74 0.61 2.81
N ASP A 133 12.04 0.99 4.06
CA ASP A 133 12.96 0.25 4.92
C ASP A 133 12.47 -1.19 5.13
N GLN A 134 13.39 -2.15 5.10
CA GLN A 134 13.10 -3.57 5.31
C GLN A 134 12.60 -3.88 6.72
N ASN A 135 12.75 -2.97 7.66
CA ASN A 135 12.15 -3.10 8.99
C ASN A 135 10.65 -2.79 8.98
N ILE A 136 10.14 -2.13 7.93
CA ILE A 136 8.71 -1.84 7.77
C ILE A 136 8.07 -2.91 6.89
N VAL A 137 8.62 -3.13 5.69
CA VAL A 137 8.19 -4.19 4.79
C VAL A 137 9.38 -5.08 4.46
N ASN A 138 9.22 -6.34 4.72
CA ASN A 138 10.30 -7.32 4.62
C ASN A 138 10.33 -8.01 3.26
#